data_fd53f7d66188ccbb6aadd778f7e5b524
#
_entry.id   fd53f7d66188ccbb6aadd778f7e5b524
#
_cell.length_a   1.000
_cell.length_b   1.000
_cell.length_c   1.000
_cell.angle_alpha   90.00
_cell.angle_beta   90.00
_cell.angle_gamma   90.00
#
_symmetry.space_group_name_H-M   'P 1'
#
loop_
_entity.id
_entity.type
_entity.pdbx_description
1 polymer ?
#
loop_
_entity_poly.entity_id
_entity_poly.type
_entity_poly.pdbx_seq_one_letter_code
_entity_poly.pdbx_strand_id
1 'polypeptide(L)'
;TPTASGVTQPPDAALHRLIQRLLPPFEQRGMDLSLERMHRVLSALGDPCGNKPAVQVVGTNGKGSIACMIHSGLSAAGVKSGLTTSPHLVSWCERICINQTPITLVELHQRLQALEPFAEEHHLTTFERLITAALMHFEAHDLDWLVLEAGLGGRLDATTAHPQRPLIAVGAIGIDHREHLGNTLTAISREKAAAISPGAHVISAAQLDPVRAVLEEHTRMVGATLEWVEPLPDAWDLGLPGTLQ
;
A
#
# COMPACT_ATOMS: atom_id res chain seq x y z
N THR A 1 2.08 -17.59 52.82
CA THR A 1 1.42 -17.14 51.58
C THR A 1 2.50 -16.66 50.63
N PRO A 2 2.76 -17.36 49.51
CA PRO A 2 3.70 -16.89 48.51
C PRO A 2 3.03 -15.82 47.68
N THR A 3 3.70 -14.68 47.55
CA THR A 3 3.38 -13.56 46.70
C THR A 3 3.40 -13.98 45.21
N ALA A 4 2.40 -13.56 44.49
CA ALA A 4 2.24 -13.80 43.08
C ALA A 4 3.50 -13.37 42.30
N SER A 5 4.13 -14.33 41.64
CA SER A 5 5.22 -14.11 40.68
C SER A 5 4.69 -13.25 39.53
N GLY A 6 5.23 -12.04 39.41
CA GLY A 6 5.02 -11.20 38.25
C GLY A 6 5.47 -11.96 37.00
N VAL A 7 4.54 -12.41 36.20
CA VAL A 7 4.82 -12.91 34.85
C VAL A 7 5.31 -11.70 34.04
N THR A 8 6.61 -11.56 33.89
CA THR A 8 7.21 -10.62 32.95
C THR A 8 6.76 -11.06 31.55
N GLN A 9 5.86 -10.28 30.95
CA GLN A 9 5.46 -10.53 29.58
C GLN A 9 6.68 -10.40 28.65
N PRO A 10 6.77 -11.24 27.60
CA PRO A 10 7.88 -11.15 26.68
C PRO A 10 7.97 -9.71 26.12
N PRO A 11 9.18 -9.18 25.88
CA PRO A 11 9.40 -7.80 25.43
C PRO A 11 8.58 -7.43 24.20
N ASP A 12 8.29 -8.39 23.33
CA ASP A 12 7.45 -8.21 22.14
C ASP A 12 6.00 -7.85 22.47
N ALA A 13 5.40 -8.43 23.51
CA ALA A 13 4.01 -8.13 23.89
C ALA A 13 3.84 -6.70 24.42
N ALA A 14 4.86 -6.15 25.07
CA ALA A 14 4.86 -4.76 25.52
C ALA A 14 4.95 -3.81 24.31
N LEU A 15 5.81 -4.13 23.36
CA LEU A 15 6.03 -3.33 22.16
C LEU A 15 4.80 -3.35 21.24
N HIS A 16 4.14 -4.50 21.07
CA HIS A 16 2.87 -4.58 20.37
C HIS A 16 1.80 -3.65 20.96
N ARG A 17 1.68 -3.59 22.30
CA ARG A 17 0.73 -2.66 22.93
C ARG A 17 1.08 -1.19 22.70
N LEU A 18 2.36 -0.83 22.67
CA LEU A 18 2.80 0.53 22.37
C LEU A 18 2.44 0.89 20.92
N ILE A 19 2.72 -0.01 19.97
CA ILE A 19 2.32 0.17 18.56
C ILE A 19 0.81 0.33 18.41
N GLN A 20 0.01 -0.50 19.09
CA GLN A 20 -1.45 -0.40 19.06
C GLN A 20 -1.99 0.94 19.60
N ARG A 21 -1.31 1.59 20.55
CA ARG A 21 -1.69 2.92 21.04
C ARG A 21 -1.40 4.01 20.01
N LEU A 22 -0.34 3.86 19.23
CA LEU A 22 0.04 4.79 18.16
C LEU A 22 -0.76 4.57 16.88
N LEU A 23 -1.46 3.44 16.77
CA LEU A 23 -2.33 3.08 15.66
C LEU A 23 -3.79 2.95 16.17
N PRO A 24 -4.56 4.04 16.22
CA PRO A 24 -5.93 4.00 16.70
C PRO A 24 -6.77 3.03 15.86
N PRO A 25 -7.80 2.37 16.45
CA PRO A 25 -8.67 1.48 15.70
C PRO A 25 -9.30 2.17 14.49
N PHE A 26 -9.41 1.44 13.38
CA PHE A 26 -10.01 1.93 12.12
C PHE A 26 -11.41 2.52 12.32
N GLU A 27 -12.17 2.03 13.30
CA GLU A 27 -13.54 2.45 13.61
C GLU A 27 -13.64 3.86 14.24
N GLN A 28 -12.57 4.35 14.88
CA GLN A 28 -12.65 5.61 15.64
C GLN A 28 -12.60 6.88 14.78
N ARG A 29 -11.99 6.84 13.60
CA ARG A 29 -11.89 8.00 12.68
C ARG A 29 -12.58 7.79 11.34
N GLY A 30 -13.23 6.64 11.15
CA GLY A 30 -13.90 6.28 9.90
C GLY A 30 -12.91 6.15 8.73
N MET A 31 -13.44 5.84 7.53
CA MET A 31 -12.70 5.97 6.28
C MET A 31 -12.89 7.39 5.73
N ASP A 32 -12.32 8.39 6.41
CA ASP A 32 -12.26 9.75 5.88
C ASP A 32 -11.11 9.82 4.87
N LEU A 33 -11.44 9.63 3.60
CA LEU A 33 -10.47 9.60 2.52
C LEU A 33 -10.11 11.03 2.11
N SER A 34 -8.84 11.40 2.30
CA SER A 34 -8.32 12.71 1.90
C SER A 34 -6.82 12.63 1.61
N LEU A 35 -6.39 13.07 0.44
CA LEU A 35 -4.96 13.22 0.14
C LEU A 35 -4.36 14.47 0.78
N GLU A 36 -5.17 15.46 1.14
CA GLU A 36 -4.68 16.71 1.68
C GLU A 36 -3.89 16.54 2.98
N ARG A 37 -4.37 15.65 3.88
CA ARG A 37 -3.63 15.30 5.10
C ARG A 37 -2.29 14.66 4.80
N MET A 38 -2.28 13.72 3.84
CA MET A 38 -1.05 13.05 3.41
C MET A 38 -0.05 14.05 2.82
N HIS A 39 -0.47 14.95 1.93
CA HIS A 39 0.42 15.96 1.36
C HIS A 39 0.99 16.89 2.43
N ARG A 40 0.18 17.33 3.40
CA ARG A 40 0.65 18.19 4.48
C ARG A 40 1.68 17.49 5.36
N VAL A 41 1.39 16.26 5.80
CA VAL A 41 2.33 15.52 6.66
C VAL A 41 3.61 15.15 5.93
N LEU A 42 3.54 14.71 4.67
CA LEU A 42 4.73 14.40 3.90
C LEU A 42 5.60 15.63 3.71
N SER A 43 5.00 16.77 3.36
CA SER A 43 5.74 18.05 3.24
C SER A 43 6.35 18.50 4.58
N ALA A 44 5.64 18.36 5.70
CA ALA A 44 6.17 18.68 7.03
C ALA A 44 7.36 17.78 7.44
N LEU A 45 7.42 16.56 6.91
CA LEU A 45 8.50 15.59 7.12
C LEU A 45 9.65 15.71 6.10
N GLY A 46 9.59 16.68 5.16
CA GLY A 46 10.60 16.86 4.11
C GLY A 46 10.45 15.91 2.92
N ASP A 47 9.22 15.47 2.65
CA ASP A 47 8.84 14.61 1.51
C ASP A 47 9.65 13.30 1.43
N PRO A 48 9.62 12.44 2.47
CA PRO A 48 10.41 11.22 2.51
C PRO A 48 10.15 10.35 1.26
N CYS A 49 11.21 9.92 0.61
CA CYS A 49 11.21 9.20 -0.67
C CYS A 49 10.56 9.94 -1.85
N GLY A 50 10.26 11.23 -1.75
CA GLY A 50 9.55 11.98 -2.78
C GLY A 50 10.20 11.95 -4.16
N ASN A 51 11.50 11.67 -4.26
CA ASN A 51 12.26 11.53 -5.49
C ASN A 51 12.43 10.07 -5.96
N LYS A 52 11.94 9.08 -5.20
CA LYS A 52 12.08 7.65 -5.56
C LYS A 52 10.91 7.20 -6.43
N PRO A 53 11.18 6.48 -7.54
CA PRO A 53 10.10 5.94 -8.36
C PRO A 53 9.35 4.82 -7.62
N ALA A 54 8.05 4.76 -7.84
CA ALA A 54 7.19 3.74 -7.25
C ALA A 54 6.36 3.01 -8.31
N VAL A 55 6.16 1.72 -8.09
CA VAL A 55 5.05 0.95 -8.66
C VAL A 55 3.88 1.05 -7.68
N GLN A 56 2.77 1.64 -8.09
CA GLN A 56 1.55 1.59 -7.29
C GLN A 56 0.67 0.43 -7.76
N VAL A 57 0.17 -0.37 -6.81
CA VAL A 57 -0.68 -1.52 -7.11
C VAL A 57 -2.11 -1.21 -6.68
N VAL A 58 -3.04 -1.20 -7.62
CA VAL A 58 -4.47 -0.98 -7.41
C VAL A 58 -5.28 -2.19 -7.89
N GLY A 59 -6.51 -2.32 -7.43
CA GLY A 59 -7.38 -3.44 -7.79
C GLY A 59 -8.39 -3.74 -6.67
N THR A 60 -9.24 -4.73 -6.86
CA THR A 60 -10.10 -5.26 -5.79
C THR A 60 -9.42 -6.44 -5.12
N ASN A 61 -9.03 -7.44 -5.87
CA ASN A 61 -8.40 -8.66 -5.39
C ASN A 61 -6.96 -8.80 -5.93
N GLY A 62 -6.13 -9.55 -5.21
CA GLY A 62 -4.79 -9.91 -5.64
C GLY A 62 -3.72 -8.81 -5.52
N LYS A 63 -4.07 -7.61 -5.04
CA LYS A 63 -3.12 -6.49 -4.90
C LYS A 63 -1.84 -6.88 -4.14
N GLY A 64 -2.00 -7.46 -2.94
CA GLY A 64 -0.86 -7.89 -2.11
C GLY A 64 0.01 -8.92 -2.81
N SER A 65 -0.60 -9.91 -3.49
CA SER A 65 0.15 -10.92 -4.28
C SER A 65 0.95 -10.26 -5.42
N ILE A 66 0.32 -9.35 -6.18
CA ILE A 66 0.98 -8.59 -7.25
C ILE A 66 2.13 -7.76 -6.67
N ALA A 67 1.90 -7.03 -5.58
CA ALA A 67 2.92 -6.21 -4.93
C ALA A 67 4.11 -7.06 -4.45
N CYS A 68 3.85 -8.19 -3.79
CA CYS A 68 4.89 -9.11 -3.35
C CYS A 68 5.68 -9.73 -4.52
N MET A 69 5.01 -10.12 -5.60
CA MET A 69 5.67 -10.66 -6.80
C MET A 69 6.57 -9.63 -7.47
N ILE A 70 6.10 -8.38 -7.63
CA ILE A 70 6.91 -7.28 -8.17
C ILE A 70 8.14 -7.04 -7.28
N HIS A 71 7.93 -6.93 -5.97
CA HIS A 71 9.02 -6.72 -5.00
C HIS A 71 10.04 -7.87 -5.03
N SER A 72 9.57 -9.12 -5.11
CA SER A 72 10.44 -10.29 -5.23
C SER A 72 11.23 -10.29 -6.54
N GLY A 73 10.60 -9.92 -7.65
CA GLY A 73 11.25 -9.79 -8.94
C GLY A 73 12.35 -8.72 -8.95
N LEU A 74 12.06 -7.54 -8.37
CA LEU A 74 13.05 -6.46 -8.21
C LEU A 74 14.23 -6.94 -7.36
N SER A 75 13.95 -7.59 -6.24
CA SER A 75 14.99 -8.15 -5.36
C SER A 75 15.84 -9.20 -6.07
N ALA A 76 15.23 -10.11 -6.84
CA ALA A 76 15.95 -11.11 -7.64
C ALA A 76 16.82 -10.48 -8.74
N ALA A 77 16.43 -9.32 -9.26
CA ALA A 77 17.20 -8.54 -10.21
C ALA A 77 18.31 -7.67 -9.55
N GLY A 78 18.47 -7.74 -8.22
CA GLY A 78 19.46 -6.95 -7.48
C GLY A 78 19.04 -5.48 -7.26
N VAL A 79 17.77 -5.14 -7.51
CA VAL A 79 17.22 -3.80 -7.30
C VAL A 79 16.74 -3.68 -5.85
N LYS A 80 17.25 -2.69 -5.13
CA LYS A 80 16.83 -2.44 -3.75
C LYS A 80 15.45 -1.80 -3.72
N SER A 81 14.49 -2.46 -3.09
CA SER A 81 13.13 -1.94 -3.06
C SER A 81 12.48 -1.98 -1.69
N GLY A 82 11.59 -1.02 -1.45
CA GLY A 82 10.69 -0.97 -0.31
C GLY A 82 9.29 -1.40 -0.72
N LEU A 83 8.61 -2.19 0.10
CA LEU A 83 7.25 -2.68 -0.14
C LEU A 83 6.32 -2.27 1.00
N THR A 84 5.13 -1.75 0.63
CA THR A 84 4.00 -1.67 1.56
C THR A 84 2.87 -2.57 1.11
N THR A 85 2.28 -3.33 2.07
CA THR A 85 1.11 -4.19 1.83
C THR A 85 0.04 -4.03 2.90
N SER A 86 -1.21 -4.41 2.57
CA SER A 86 -2.34 -4.40 3.51
C SER A 86 -3.46 -5.38 3.09
N PRO A 87 -4.15 -6.01 4.08
CA PRO A 87 -3.81 -6.04 5.51
C PRO A 87 -2.62 -6.96 5.81
N HIS A 88 -2.18 -7.03 7.06
CA HIS A 88 -1.28 -8.08 7.56
C HIS A 88 -2.07 -9.32 7.99
N LEU A 89 -1.40 -10.46 8.08
CA LEU A 89 -1.99 -11.71 8.58
C LEU A 89 -1.77 -11.89 10.08
N VAL A 90 -0.56 -11.61 10.56
CA VAL A 90 -0.15 -11.84 11.96
C VAL A 90 0.39 -10.59 12.61
N SER A 91 1.27 -9.84 11.93
CA SER A 91 2.01 -8.71 12.50
C SER A 91 1.97 -7.46 11.65
N TRP A 92 1.89 -6.30 12.30
CA TRP A 92 2.03 -4.99 11.66
C TRP A 92 3.33 -4.85 10.83
N CYS A 93 4.38 -5.57 11.21
CA CYS A 93 5.66 -5.55 10.53
C CYS A 93 5.60 -6.10 9.09
N GLU A 94 4.65 -6.99 8.80
CA GLU A 94 4.44 -7.53 7.44
C GLU A 94 4.11 -6.44 6.43
N ARG A 95 3.57 -5.31 6.89
CA ARG A 95 3.11 -4.22 6.02
C ARG A 95 4.24 -3.37 5.45
N ILE A 96 5.45 -3.50 5.98
CA ILE A 96 6.62 -2.68 5.59
C ILE A 96 7.82 -3.59 5.44
N CYS A 97 8.30 -3.77 4.22
CA CYS A 97 9.45 -4.63 3.94
C CYS A 97 10.51 -3.90 3.12
N ILE A 98 11.76 -4.23 3.35
CA ILE A 98 12.90 -3.83 2.51
C ILE A 98 13.64 -5.09 2.09
N ASN A 99 13.81 -5.28 0.77
CA ASN A 99 14.55 -6.42 0.21
C ASN A 99 14.18 -7.76 0.86
N GLN A 100 12.89 -8.08 0.93
CA GLN A 100 12.31 -9.30 1.53
C GLN A 100 12.39 -9.37 3.08
N THR A 101 12.87 -8.33 3.76
CA THR A 101 12.97 -8.30 5.22
C THR A 101 11.91 -7.36 5.79
N PRO A 102 10.96 -7.86 6.60
CA PRO A 102 10.00 -7.00 7.30
C PRO A 102 10.71 -6.06 8.28
N ILE A 103 10.14 -4.87 8.45
CA ILE A 103 10.54 -3.94 9.51
C ILE A 103 10.44 -4.64 10.89
N THR A 104 11.36 -4.37 11.79
CA THR A 104 11.27 -4.90 13.16
C THR A 104 10.24 -4.14 13.99
N LEU A 105 9.70 -4.77 15.03
CA LEU A 105 8.79 -4.09 15.98
C LEU A 105 9.40 -2.84 16.60
N VAL A 106 10.71 -2.88 16.88
CA VAL A 106 11.44 -1.75 17.44
C VAL A 106 11.48 -0.58 16.46
N GLU A 107 11.87 -0.84 15.21
CA GLU A 107 11.94 0.19 14.17
C GLU A 107 10.54 0.75 13.86
N LEU A 108 9.52 -0.12 13.74
CA LEU A 108 8.14 0.33 13.52
C LEU A 108 7.66 1.23 14.65
N HIS A 109 7.91 0.85 15.91
CA HIS A 109 7.59 1.68 17.07
C HIS A 109 8.32 3.03 17.01
N GLN A 110 9.61 3.04 16.70
CA GLN A 110 10.41 4.26 16.59
C GLN A 110 9.87 5.19 15.48
N ARG A 111 9.50 4.65 14.32
CA ARG A 111 8.92 5.46 13.22
C ARG A 111 7.57 6.04 13.60
N LEU A 112 6.68 5.23 14.20
CA LEU A 112 5.37 5.70 14.67
C LEU A 112 5.49 6.73 15.80
N GLN A 113 6.43 6.55 16.72
CA GLN A 113 6.68 7.50 17.80
C GLN A 113 7.21 8.83 17.27
N ALA A 114 8.13 8.81 16.32
CA ALA A 114 8.63 10.02 15.66
C ALA A 114 7.55 10.73 14.84
N LEU A 115 6.62 9.97 14.26
CA LEU A 115 5.50 10.49 13.50
C LEU A 115 4.39 11.09 14.38
N GLU A 116 4.27 10.66 15.65
CA GLU A 116 3.10 10.96 16.51
C GLU A 116 2.73 12.46 16.57
N PRO A 117 3.67 13.41 16.78
CA PRO A 117 3.33 14.83 16.80
C PRO A 117 2.67 15.30 15.50
N PHE A 118 3.18 14.89 14.36
CA PHE A 118 2.64 15.22 13.03
C PHE A 118 1.32 14.49 12.78
N ALA A 119 1.21 13.24 13.22
CA ALA A 119 0.00 12.44 13.05
C ALA A 119 -1.20 13.03 13.81
N GLU A 120 -0.98 13.58 15.00
CA GLU A 120 -2.01 14.27 15.78
C GLU A 120 -2.33 15.63 15.17
N GLU A 121 -1.35 16.45 14.80
CA GLU A 121 -1.53 17.75 14.18
C GLU A 121 -2.34 17.66 12.87
N HIS A 122 -2.03 16.68 12.03
CA HIS A 122 -2.69 16.50 10.73
C HIS A 122 -3.86 15.51 10.77
N HIS A 123 -4.23 14.98 11.93
CA HIS A 123 -5.35 14.06 12.14
C HIS A 123 -5.27 12.81 11.26
N LEU A 124 -4.09 12.17 11.15
CA LEU A 124 -3.87 11.01 10.30
C LEU A 124 -4.68 9.80 10.77
N THR A 125 -5.30 9.12 9.82
CA THR A 125 -5.90 7.80 10.03
C THR A 125 -4.82 6.74 10.26
N THR A 126 -5.20 5.58 10.77
CA THR A 126 -4.28 4.45 10.99
C THR A 126 -3.55 4.03 9.72
N PHE A 127 -4.24 4.01 8.57
CA PHE A 127 -3.61 3.66 7.30
C PHE A 127 -2.63 4.74 6.84
N GLU A 128 -2.98 6.01 6.94
CA GLU A 128 -2.09 7.12 6.63
C GLU A 128 -0.84 7.14 7.52
N ARG A 129 -0.98 6.84 8.82
CA ARG A 129 0.15 6.67 9.74
C ARG A 129 1.11 5.56 9.29
N LEU A 130 0.56 4.42 8.86
CA LEU A 130 1.38 3.29 8.39
C LEU A 130 2.10 3.60 7.09
N ILE A 131 1.45 4.22 6.11
CA ILE A 131 2.10 4.61 4.86
C ILE A 131 3.17 5.67 5.11
N THR A 132 2.89 6.67 5.96
CA THR A 132 3.89 7.69 6.31
C THR A 132 5.09 7.07 7.05
N ALA A 133 4.84 6.18 8.03
CA ALA A 133 5.91 5.46 8.74
C ALA A 133 6.75 4.60 7.80
N ALA A 134 6.11 3.97 6.78
CA ALA A 134 6.82 3.21 5.76
C ALA A 134 7.75 4.11 4.94
N LEU A 135 7.26 5.26 4.45
CA LEU A 135 8.08 6.20 3.69
C LEU A 135 9.25 6.74 4.52
N MET A 136 9.03 7.07 5.82
CA MET A 136 10.10 7.46 6.74
C MET A 136 11.11 6.33 6.98
N HIS A 137 10.67 5.07 6.96
CA HIS A 137 11.57 3.92 7.09
C HIS A 137 12.38 3.74 5.81
N PHE A 138 11.74 3.84 4.64
CA PHE A 138 12.39 3.71 3.34
C PHE A 138 13.41 4.81 3.08
N GLU A 139 13.13 6.06 3.47
CA GLU A 139 14.07 7.20 3.34
C GLU A 139 15.37 6.96 4.10
N ALA A 140 15.32 6.26 5.22
CA ALA A 140 16.52 5.91 6.00
C ALA A 140 17.41 4.84 5.32
N HIS A 141 16.96 4.30 4.19
CA HIS A 141 17.64 3.25 3.43
C HIS A 141 17.85 3.70 1.97
N ASP A 142 18.97 3.31 1.40
CA ASP A 142 19.29 3.62 -0.01
C ASP A 142 18.54 2.66 -0.94
N LEU A 143 17.28 3.02 -1.27
CA LEU A 143 16.41 2.23 -2.14
C LEU A 143 16.36 2.81 -3.56
N ASP A 144 16.18 1.92 -4.54
CA ASP A 144 16.03 2.29 -5.95
C ASP A 144 14.56 2.51 -6.32
N TRP A 145 13.66 1.65 -5.79
CA TRP A 145 12.24 1.61 -6.12
C TRP A 145 11.37 1.39 -4.89
N LEU A 146 10.11 1.84 -4.98
CA LEU A 146 9.07 1.51 -4.02
C LEU A 146 7.98 0.68 -4.71
N VAL A 147 7.34 -0.21 -3.95
CA VAL A 147 6.13 -0.94 -4.34
C VAL A 147 5.05 -0.62 -3.33
N LEU A 148 4.01 0.09 -3.75
CA LEU A 148 2.99 0.66 -2.87
C LEU A 148 1.63 0.02 -3.16
N GLU A 149 1.16 -0.88 -2.30
CA GLU A 149 -0.19 -1.43 -2.39
C GLU A 149 -1.21 -0.42 -1.88
N ALA A 150 -2.20 -0.07 -2.72
CA ALA A 150 -3.33 0.74 -2.30
C ALA A 150 -4.24 0.00 -1.31
N GLY A 151 -4.58 0.64 -0.21
CA GLY A 151 -5.47 0.08 0.80
C GLY A 151 -6.93 0.05 0.31
N LEU A 152 -7.44 1.19 -0.15
CA LEU A 152 -8.82 1.35 -0.60
C LEU A 152 -8.96 2.29 -1.79
N GLY A 153 -9.72 1.85 -2.78
CA GLY A 153 -10.03 2.71 -3.94
C GLY A 153 -8.80 2.95 -4.81
N GLY A 154 -8.36 4.18 -4.88
CA GLY A 154 -7.19 4.64 -5.64
C GLY A 154 -7.05 6.15 -5.57
N ARG A 155 -8.06 6.90 -5.99
CA ARG A 155 -8.04 8.37 -6.10
C ARG A 155 -7.59 9.07 -4.83
N LEU A 156 -8.09 8.66 -3.69
CA LEU A 156 -7.82 9.26 -2.37
C LEU A 156 -7.07 8.32 -1.43
N ASP A 157 -6.49 7.24 -1.97
CA ASP A 157 -5.67 6.34 -1.19
C ASP A 157 -4.35 7.02 -0.76
N ALA A 158 -3.90 6.75 0.46
CA ALA A 158 -2.69 7.37 1.00
C ALA A 158 -1.44 7.14 0.13
N THR A 159 -1.36 5.98 -0.56
CA THR A 159 -0.25 5.68 -1.47
C THR A 159 -0.26 6.57 -2.71
N THR A 160 -1.42 7.16 -3.07
CA THR A 160 -1.55 8.06 -4.21
C THR A 160 -0.93 9.44 -3.95
N ALA A 161 -0.68 9.78 -2.69
CA ALA A 161 0.04 11.00 -2.33
C ALA A 161 1.54 10.97 -2.74
N HIS A 162 2.10 9.79 -3.01
CA HIS A 162 3.48 9.68 -3.47
C HIS A 162 3.63 10.28 -4.89
N PRO A 163 4.57 11.24 -5.11
CA PRO A 163 4.58 12.03 -6.35
C PRO A 163 5.13 11.26 -7.56
N GLN A 164 6.07 10.33 -7.36
CA GLN A 164 6.79 9.62 -8.42
C GLN A 164 6.22 8.21 -8.62
N ARG A 165 5.13 8.09 -9.38
CA ARG A 165 4.46 6.80 -9.67
C ARG A 165 4.42 6.54 -11.18
N PRO A 166 5.58 6.30 -11.82
CA PRO A 166 5.65 6.06 -13.27
C PRO A 166 5.03 4.74 -13.70
N LEU A 167 4.84 3.79 -12.80
CA LEU A 167 4.25 2.47 -13.08
C LEU A 167 3.03 2.24 -12.20
N ILE A 168 1.93 1.80 -12.83
CA ILE A 168 0.70 1.42 -12.12
C ILE A 168 0.33 -0.01 -12.51
N ALA A 169 0.29 -0.91 -11.54
CA ALA A 169 -0.19 -2.28 -11.74
C ALA A 169 -1.66 -2.37 -11.31
N VAL A 170 -2.51 -2.84 -12.20
CA VAL A 170 -3.95 -2.96 -11.97
C VAL A 170 -4.35 -4.43 -11.91
N GLY A 171 -4.63 -4.93 -10.70
CA GLY A 171 -5.21 -6.25 -10.48
C GLY A 171 -6.69 -6.31 -10.88
N ALA A 172 -7.31 -7.47 -10.73
CA ALA A 172 -8.72 -7.65 -11.05
C ALA A 172 -9.61 -6.65 -10.27
N ILE A 173 -10.48 -5.93 -10.99
CA ILE A 173 -11.45 -5.00 -10.43
C ILE A 173 -12.83 -5.66 -10.38
N GLY A 174 -13.39 -5.74 -9.18
CA GLY A 174 -14.72 -6.28 -8.91
C GLY A 174 -15.53 -5.35 -8.01
N ILE A 175 -16.72 -5.80 -7.63
CA ILE A 175 -17.58 -5.10 -6.69
C ILE A 175 -17.07 -5.33 -5.26
N ASP A 176 -16.65 -4.25 -4.60
CA ASP A 176 -16.19 -4.24 -3.22
C ASP A 176 -16.36 -2.83 -2.61
N HIS A 177 -16.39 -2.73 -1.28
CA HIS A 177 -16.47 -1.45 -0.55
C HIS A 177 -17.50 -0.46 -1.10
N ARG A 178 -18.72 -0.95 -1.37
CA ARG A 178 -19.78 -0.16 -2.03
C ARG A 178 -20.11 1.13 -1.31
N GLU A 179 -20.03 1.12 0.02
CA GLU A 179 -20.30 2.26 0.90
C GLU A 179 -19.33 3.43 0.66
N HIS A 180 -18.15 3.16 0.11
CA HIS A 180 -17.11 4.17 -0.14
C HIS A 180 -16.84 4.45 -1.62
N LEU A 181 -16.94 3.41 -2.46
CA LEU A 181 -16.50 3.48 -3.87
C LEU A 181 -17.68 3.53 -4.85
N GLY A 182 -18.91 3.37 -4.35
CA GLY A 182 -20.12 3.36 -5.18
C GLY A 182 -20.65 1.97 -5.50
N ASN A 183 -21.88 1.93 -5.99
CA ASN A 183 -22.67 0.69 -6.11
C ASN A 183 -22.51 -0.03 -7.47
N THR A 184 -21.73 0.51 -8.39
CA THR A 184 -21.55 -0.06 -9.73
C THR A 184 -20.09 -0.34 -10.01
N LEU A 185 -19.85 -1.34 -10.86
CA LEU A 185 -18.49 -1.68 -11.31
C LEU A 185 -17.81 -0.48 -11.96
N THR A 186 -18.53 0.29 -12.75
CA THR A 186 -18.03 1.51 -13.40
C THR A 186 -17.61 2.59 -12.40
N ALA A 187 -18.38 2.80 -11.30
CA ALA A 187 -18.04 3.77 -10.26
C ALA A 187 -16.75 3.34 -9.54
N ILE A 188 -16.68 2.08 -9.13
CA ILE A 188 -15.49 1.50 -8.47
C ILE A 188 -14.27 1.57 -9.39
N SER A 189 -14.45 1.29 -10.69
CA SER A 189 -13.37 1.39 -11.68
C SER A 189 -12.84 2.81 -11.82
N ARG A 190 -13.72 3.83 -11.83
CA ARG A 190 -13.31 5.24 -11.87
C ARG A 190 -12.50 5.66 -10.66
N GLU A 191 -12.89 5.24 -9.45
CA GLU A 191 -12.13 5.51 -8.23
C GLU A 191 -10.73 4.88 -8.27
N LYS A 192 -10.60 3.69 -8.85
CA LYS A 192 -9.30 3.00 -8.99
C LYS A 192 -8.47 3.59 -10.13
N ALA A 193 -9.07 3.86 -11.29
CA ALA A 193 -8.40 4.49 -12.42
C ALA A 193 -7.84 5.87 -12.08
N ALA A 194 -8.50 6.62 -11.20
CA ALA A 194 -8.04 7.94 -10.77
C ALA A 194 -6.73 7.93 -9.94
N ALA A 195 -6.19 6.77 -9.60
CA ALA A 195 -4.82 6.63 -9.08
C ALA A 195 -3.74 6.76 -10.17
N ILE A 196 -4.12 6.60 -11.45
CA ILE A 196 -3.17 6.63 -12.56
C ILE A 196 -2.60 8.04 -12.73
N SER A 197 -1.29 8.15 -12.56
CA SER A 197 -0.56 9.41 -12.72
C SER A 197 -0.50 9.83 -14.20
N PRO A 198 -0.50 11.13 -14.51
CA PRO A 198 -0.25 11.60 -15.86
C PRO A 198 1.05 11.03 -16.44
N GLY A 199 0.99 10.50 -17.65
CA GLY A 199 2.13 9.92 -18.35
C GLY A 199 2.64 8.58 -17.81
N ALA A 200 1.98 7.97 -16.83
CA ALA A 200 2.38 6.68 -16.28
C ALA A 200 2.22 5.54 -17.31
N HIS A 201 2.97 4.47 -17.10
CA HIS A 201 2.76 3.20 -17.78
C HIS A 201 1.88 2.29 -16.91
N VAL A 202 0.73 1.91 -17.43
CA VAL A 202 -0.26 1.08 -16.74
C VAL A 202 -0.20 -0.34 -17.27
N ILE A 203 -0.05 -1.31 -16.38
CA ILE A 203 -0.11 -2.74 -16.70
C ILE A 203 -1.33 -3.31 -15.99
N SER A 204 -2.28 -3.86 -16.75
CA SER A 204 -3.54 -4.37 -16.20
C SER A 204 -3.74 -5.83 -16.52
N ALA A 205 -4.15 -6.60 -15.50
CA ALA A 205 -4.74 -7.92 -15.71
C ALA A 205 -5.99 -7.83 -16.60
N ALA A 206 -6.42 -8.96 -17.15
CA ALA A 206 -7.68 -9.06 -17.89
C ALA A 206 -8.85 -8.51 -17.04
N GLN A 207 -9.73 -7.73 -17.67
CA GLN A 207 -10.83 -7.04 -17.00
C GLN A 207 -12.15 -7.28 -17.75
N LEU A 208 -13.26 -7.12 -17.04
CA LEU A 208 -14.59 -7.05 -17.66
C LEU A 208 -14.74 -5.79 -18.53
N ASP A 209 -15.54 -5.86 -19.60
CA ASP A 209 -15.71 -4.74 -20.55
C ASP A 209 -16.01 -3.37 -19.91
N PRO A 210 -16.89 -3.24 -18.90
CA PRO A 210 -17.13 -1.94 -18.25
C PRO A 210 -15.88 -1.37 -17.56
N VAL A 211 -15.00 -2.23 -17.03
CA VAL A 211 -13.74 -1.84 -16.41
C VAL A 211 -12.74 -1.42 -17.47
N ARG A 212 -12.61 -2.23 -18.53
CA ARG A 212 -11.74 -1.93 -19.69
C ARG A 212 -12.03 -0.55 -20.24
N ALA A 213 -13.31 -0.26 -20.53
CA ALA A 213 -13.71 1.04 -21.06
C ALA A 213 -13.29 2.20 -20.17
N VAL A 214 -13.44 2.08 -18.85
CA VAL A 214 -13.02 3.11 -17.89
C VAL A 214 -11.50 3.29 -17.87
N LEU A 215 -10.72 2.20 -17.84
CA LEU A 215 -9.26 2.27 -17.85
C LEU A 215 -8.73 2.88 -19.15
N GLU A 216 -9.27 2.48 -20.31
CA GLU A 216 -8.90 3.01 -21.62
C GLU A 216 -9.25 4.49 -21.76
N GLU A 217 -10.42 4.92 -21.28
CA GLU A 217 -10.83 6.32 -21.26
C GLU A 217 -9.89 7.16 -20.37
N HIS A 218 -9.67 6.69 -19.14
CA HIS A 218 -8.89 7.45 -18.15
C HIS A 218 -7.41 7.57 -18.55
N THR A 219 -6.78 6.48 -18.99
CA THR A 219 -5.38 6.50 -19.46
C THR A 219 -5.20 7.46 -20.63
N ARG A 220 -6.14 7.48 -21.58
CA ARG A 220 -6.13 8.45 -22.68
C ARG A 220 -6.23 9.89 -22.18
N MET A 221 -7.11 10.16 -21.19
CA MET A 221 -7.30 11.51 -20.63
C MET A 221 -6.04 12.04 -19.96
N VAL A 222 -5.31 11.19 -19.23
CA VAL A 222 -4.10 11.61 -18.49
C VAL A 222 -2.81 11.39 -19.29
N GLY A 223 -2.89 10.97 -20.55
CA GLY A 223 -1.72 10.73 -21.41
C GLY A 223 -0.87 9.54 -20.95
N ALA A 224 -1.45 8.60 -20.20
CA ALA A 224 -0.80 7.38 -19.78
C ALA A 224 -0.86 6.30 -20.88
N THR A 225 0.07 5.34 -20.85
CA THR A 225 0.01 4.14 -21.69
C THR A 225 -0.67 3.01 -20.95
N LEU A 226 -1.34 2.11 -21.68
CA LEU A 226 -2.04 0.95 -21.08
C LEU A 226 -1.65 -0.32 -21.82
N GLU A 227 -1.16 -1.28 -21.07
CA GLU A 227 -0.84 -2.63 -21.52
C GLU A 227 -1.72 -3.65 -20.80
N TRP A 228 -2.28 -4.59 -21.56
CA TRP A 228 -3.05 -5.72 -21.04
C TRP A 228 -2.15 -6.95 -20.96
N VAL A 229 -2.10 -7.60 -19.79
CA VAL A 229 -1.39 -8.87 -19.65
C VAL A 229 -2.36 -10.03 -19.76
N GLU A 230 -1.96 -11.02 -20.53
CA GLU A 230 -2.69 -12.27 -20.63
C GLU A 230 -2.35 -13.19 -19.45
N PRO A 231 -3.27 -14.05 -19.02
CA PRO A 231 -2.98 -15.10 -18.05
C PRO A 231 -1.82 -15.96 -18.50
N LEU A 232 -1.02 -16.45 -17.55
CA LEU A 232 0.01 -17.42 -17.86
C LEU A 232 -0.61 -18.69 -18.48
N PRO A 233 0.06 -19.31 -19.47
CA PRO A 233 -0.40 -20.58 -20.02
C PRO A 233 -0.56 -21.64 -18.93
N ASP A 234 -1.61 -22.48 -19.02
CA ASP A 234 -1.88 -23.58 -18.07
C ASP A 234 -0.70 -24.54 -17.87
N ALA A 235 0.23 -24.61 -18.84
CA ALA A 235 1.43 -25.41 -18.75
C ALA A 235 2.49 -24.87 -17.76
N TRP A 236 2.31 -23.67 -17.24
CA TRP A 236 3.24 -23.07 -16.27
C TRP A 236 2.79 -23.39 -14.85
N ASP A 237 3.35 -24.45 -14.28
CA ASP A 237 3.21 -24.73 -12.85
C ASP A 237 4.20 -23.87 -12.06
N LEU A 238 3.69 -22.84 -11.40
CA LEU A 238 4.48 -21.96 -10.54
C LEU A 238 4.66 -22.54 -9.12
N GLY A 239 4.08 -23.73 -8.84
CA GLY A 239 4.09 -24.32 -7.51
C GLY A 239 3.32 -23.52 -6.47
N LEU A 240 2.47 -22.58 -6.90
CA LEU A 240 1.65 -21.75 -6.02
C LEU A 240 0.29 -22.41 -5.79
N PRO A 241 -0.26 -22.38 -4.56
CA PRO A 241 -1.60 -22.89 -4.30
C PRO A 241 -2.65 -21.96 -4.93
N GLY A 242 -3.58 -22.54 -5.67
CA GLY A 242 -4.74 -21.83 -6.25
C GLY A 242 -4.72 -21.75 -7.78
N THR A 243 -5.89 -21.89 -8.37
CA THR A 243 -6.10 -21.90 -9.83
C THR A 243 -6.36 -20.51 -10.43
N LEU A 244 -6.39 -19.46 -9.61
CA LEU A 244 -6.77 -18.09 -10.00
C LEU A 244 -5.72 -17.04 -9.60
N GLN A 245 -4.50 -17.44 -9.41
CA GLN A 245 -3.43 -16.49 -9.08
C GLN A 245 -2.60 -16.12 -10.30
#